data_015cb57186bc7d5304fba200075d368d
#
_entry.id   015cb57186bc7d5304fba200075d368d
#
_cell.length_a   1.000
_cell.length_b   1.000
_cell.length_c   1.000
_cell.angle_alpha   90.00
_cell.angle_beta   90.00
_cell.angle_gamma   90.00
#
_symmetry.space_group_name_H-M   'P 1'
#
loop_
_entity.id
_entity.type
_entity.pdbx_description
1 polymer ?
#
loop_
_entity_poly.entity_id
_entity_poly.type
_entity_poly.pdbx_seq_one_letter_code
_entity_poly.pdbx_strand_id
1 'polypeptide(L)'
;LDWTDRFAVGIPAILLAACQTVGCRISIEYHTSVHRTMQSWLEQVPMAGWILWWIAETLLFGQMLRWLFVHAGRDKAVQEDGIGKGIGKRIFLIFAGLLIAWLPVLLSNDPGFYNYDIYGQVPQVMYPEVPYNTHHSLLSTLVMGGVITLGYRIFGTMEKAVFLHSCFQMILCAATFSYSLDFWYRRLNRKWLLGVGFCFYAFLPTIALFSVSTTKDVVCSLALFIAFHL
;
A
#
# COMPACT_ATOMS: atom_id res chain seq x y z
N LEU A 1 11.22 14.92 -23.52
CA LEU A 1 11.36 14.99 -22.05
C LEU A 1 12.42 16.00 -21.71
N ASP A 2 12.02 17.08 -21.03
CA ASP A 2 12.93 18.06 -20.44
C ASP A 2 13.79 17.41 -19.34
N TRP A 3 14.82 18.11 -18.89
CA TRP A 3 15.69 17.64 -17.81
C TRP A 3 14.90 17.30 -16.54
N THR A 4 13.90 18.12 -16.18
CA THR A 4 12.99 17.90 -15.07
C THR A 4 12.21 16.61 -15.21
N ASP A 5 11.72 16.29 -16.40
CA ASP A 5 10.98 15.06 -16.70
C ASP A 5 11.88 13.81 -16.59
N ARG A 6 13.16 13.95 -16.97
CA ARG A 6 14.13 12.84 -16.85
C ARG A 6 14.42 12.52 -15.38
N PHE A 7 14.52 13.52 -14.52
CA PHE A 7 14.65 13.30 -13.07
C PHE A 7 13.36 12.72 -12.46
N ALA A 8 12.20 13.24 -12.87
CA ALA A 8 10.89 12.73 -12.41
C ALA A 8 10.64 11.26 -12.76
N VAL A 9 11.27 10.74 -13.82
CA VAL A 9 11.19 9.33 -14.21
C VAL A 9 12.35 8.53 -13.62
N GLY A 10 13.57 9.07 -13.68
CA GLY A 10 14.79 8.36 -13.32
C GLY A 10 14.93 8.05 -11.83
N ILE A 11 14.69 9.05 -10.98
CA ILE A 11 14.81 8.86 -9.52
C ILE A 11 13.83 7.81 -9.00
N PRO A 12 12.51 7.86 -9.29
CA PRO A 12 11.60 6.81 -8.87
C PRO A 12 11.94 5.43 -9.43
N ALA A 13 12.43 5.33 -10.67
CA ALA A 13 12.83 4.05 -11.25
C ALA A 13 14.00 3.42 -10.49
N ILE A 14 15.03 4.21 -10.17
CA ILE A 14 16.19 3.77 -9.37
C ILE A 14 15.75 3.32 -7.98
N LEU A 15 14.90 4.11 -7.31
CA LEU A 15 14.43 3.80 -5.97
C LEU A 15 13.56 2.54 -5.95
N LEU A 16 12.63 2.39 -6.90
CA LEU A 16 11.78 1.20 -7.00
C LEU A 16 12.62 -0.06 -7.24
N ALA A 17 13.57 -0.01 -8.16
CA ALA A 17 14.48 -1.11 -8.43
C ALA A 17 15.35 -1.44 -7.20
N ALA A 18 15.86 -0.43 -6.49
CA ALA A 18 16.63 -0.64 -5.26
C ALA A 18 15.79 -1.30 -4.17
N CYS A 19 14.57 -0.83 -3.94
CA CYS A 19 13.65 -1.42 -2.97
C CYS A 19 13.33 -2.89 -3.31
N GLN A 20 13.08 -3.19 -4.58
CA GLN A 20 12.79 -4.54 -5.06
C GLN A 20 14.00 -5.46 -4.87
N THR A 21 15.17 -5.06 -5.35
CA THR A 21 16.41 -5.86 -5.28
C THR A 21 16.81 -6.11 -3.83
N VAL A 22 16.82 -5.07 -2.99
CA VAL A 22 17.16 -5.19 -1.56
C VAL A 22 16.12 -6.03 -0.83
N GLY A 23 14.83 -5.83 -1.11
CA GLY A 23 13.74 -6.61 -0.53
C GLY A 23 13.84 -8.09 -0.85
N CYS A 24 14.12 -8.44 -2.11
CA CYS A 24 14.36 -9.83 -2.53
C CYS A 24 15.54 -10.44 -1.80
N ARG A 25 16.66 -9.72 -1.69
CA ARG A 25 17.85 -10.23 -1.01
C ARG A 25 17.62 -10.45 0.48
N ILE A 26 16.96 -9.53 1.18
CA ILE A 26 16.61 -9.68 2.60
C ILE A 26 15.69 -10.89 2.78
N SER A 27 14.66 -11.05 1.94
CA SER A 27 13.74 -12.18 2.02
C SER A 27 14.46 -13.52 1.86
N ILE A 28 15.47 -13.59 1.00
CA ILE A 28 16.31 -14.79 0.80
C ILE A 28 17.15 -15.07 2.05
N GLU A 29 17.85 -14.05 2.54
CA GLU A 29 18.78 -14.17 3.69
C GLU A 29 18.04 -14.59 4.98
N TYR A 30 16.80 -14.10 5.18
CA TYR A 30 15.99 -14.41 6.37
C TYR A 30 14.98 -15.56 6.17
N HIS A 31 15.01 -16.27 5.05
CA HIS A 31 14.15 -17.44 4.77
C HIS A 31 12.63 -17.17 4.88
N THR A 32 12.20 -15.94 4.64
CA THR A 32 10.87 -15.50 5.04
C THR A 32 9.75 -15.81 4.04
N SER A 33 10.05 -16.10 2.74
CA SER A 33 8.95 -16.22 1.77
C SER A 33 9.25 -16.97 0.48
N VAL A 34 10.44 -17.47 0.26
CA VAL A 34 10.81 -18.10 -1.02
C VAL A 34 10.81 -19.62 -0.90
N HIS A 35 10.23 -20.30 -1.88
CA HIS A 35 10.25 -21.76 -1.95
C HIS A 35 11.70 -22.25 -1.91
N ARG A 36 12.00 -23.29 -1.11
CA ARG A 36 13.38 -23.81 -0.85
C ARG A 36 14.22 -24.02 -2.12
N THR A 37 13.60 -24.45 -3.21
CA THR A 37 14.29 -24.67 -4.50
C THR A 37 14.72 -23.37 -5.17
N MET A 38 13.90 -22.35 -5.13
CA MET A 38 14.22 -21.02 -5.66
C MET A 38 15.27 -20.30 -4.81
N GLN A 39 15.21 -20.49 -3.50
CA GLN A 39 16.14 -19.94 -2.53
C GLN A 39 17.58 -20.42 -2.78
N SER A 40 17.78 -21.71 -2.99
CA SER A 40 19.12 -22.27 -3.25
C SER A 40 19.78 -21.72 -4.52
N TRP A 41 18.99 -21.36 -5.53
CA TRP A 41 19.49 -20.72 -6.76
C TRP A 41 19.86 -19.26 -6.52
N LEU A 42 19.03 -18.52 -5.82
CA LEU A 42 19.23 -17.09 -5.55
C LEU A 42 20.38 -16.82 -4.58
N GLU A 43 20.62 -17.72 -3.61
CA GLU A 43 21.78 -17.66 -2.69
C GLU A 43 23.11 -17.78 -3.43
N GLN A 44 23.14 -18.46 -4.57
CA GLN A 44 24.33 -18.64 -5.39
C GLN A 44 24.61 -17.44 -6.31
N VAL A 45 23.71 -16.48 -6.42
CA VAL A 45 23.90 -15.30 -7.28
C VAL A 45 24.98 -14.40 -6.69
N PRO A 46 26.10 -14.19 -7.40
CA PRO A 46 27.17 -13.32 -6.94
C PRO A 46 26.69 -11.86 -6.89
N MET A 47 27.38 -11.02 -6.12
CA MET A 47 27.05 -9.59 -5.99
C MET A 47 26.93 -8.89 -7.35
N ALA A 48 27.78 -9.24 -8.31
CA ALA A 48 27.68 -8.72 -9.67
C ALA A 48 26.35 -9.04 -10.34
N GLY A 49 25.79 -10.23 -10.09
CA GLY A 49 24.46 -10.62 -10.58
C GLY A 49 23.35 -9.74 -10.00
N TRP A 50 23.42 -9.42 -8.72
CA TRP A 50 22.45 -8.52 -8.06
C TRP A 50 22.54 -7.08 -8.59
N ILE A 51 23.75 -6.61 -8.89
CA ILE A 51 23.94 -5.27 -9.51
C ILE A 51 23.35 -5.27 -10.92
N LEU A 52 23.59 -6.30 -11.72
CA LEU A 52 23.01 -6.43 -13.06
C LEU A 52 21.48 -6.51 -13.00
N TRP A 53 20.93 -7.25 -12.04
CA TRP A 53 19.50 -7.33 -11.80
C TRP A 53 18.91 -5.95 -11.48
N TRP A 54 19.52 -5.22 -10.56
CA TRP A 54 19.09 -3.84 -10.21
C TRP A 54 19.13 -2.89 -11.41
N ILE A 55 20.19 -2.97 -12.24
CA ILE A 55 20.29 -2.17 -13.46
C ILE A 55 19.17 -2.53 -14.43
N ALA A 56 18.90 -3.82 -14.65
CA ALA A 56 17.83 -4.28 -15.53
C ALA A 56 16.45 -3.82 -15.04
N GLU A 57 16.16 -3.94 -13.74
CA GLU A 57 14.93 -3.41 -13.14
C GLU A 57 14.81 -1.89 -13.26
N THR A 58 15.91 -1.15 -13.04
CA THR A 58 15.93 0.30 -13.22
C THR A 58 15.58 0.70 -14.65
N LEU A 59 16.13 0.01 -15.64
CA LEU A 59 15.81 0.24 -17.05
C LEU A 59 14.35 -0.10 -17.35
N LEU A 60 13.84 -1.21 -16.84
CA LEU A 60 12.45 -1.63 -17.01
C LEU A 60 11.48 -0.62 -16.41
N PHE A 61 11.66 -0.26 -15.15
CA PHE A 61 10.84 0.74 -14.47
C PHE A 61 10.97 2.12 -15.13
N GLY A 62 12.17 2.49 -15.56
CA GLY A 62 12.40 3.73 -16.30
C GLY A 62 11.63 3.79 -17.62
N GLN A 63 11.62 2.71 -18.39
CA GLN A 63 10.84 2.63 -19.62
C GLN A 63 9.34 2.64 -19.36
N MET A 64 8.89 1.91 -18.36
CA MET A 64 7.48 1.87 -17.96
C MET A 64 6.99 3.26 -17.50
N LEU A 65 7.72 3.92 -16.63
CA LEU A 65 7.40 5.26 -16.15
C LEU A 65 7.46 6.29 -17.28
N ARG A 66 8.48 6.20 -18.15
CA ARG A 66 8.57 7.06 -19.34
C ARG A 66 7.38 6.87 -20.27
N TRP A 67 6.98 5.62 -20.52
CA TRP A 67 5.80 5.32 -21.32
C TRP A 67 4.55 5.93 -20.71
N LEU A 68 4.35 5.75 -19.37
CA LEU A 68 3.24 6.36 -18.64
C LEU A 68 3.27 7.89 -18.75
N PHE A 69 4.44 8.52 -18.54
CA PHE A 69 4.60 9.98 -18.60
C PHE A 69 4.28 10.53 -20.00
N VAL A 70 4.81 9.90 -21.05
CA VAL A 70 4.58 10.32 -22.43
C VAL A 70 3.12 10.15 -22.84
N HIS A 71 2.47 9.08 -22.40
CA HIS A 71 1.07 8.81 -22.76
C HIS A 71 0.08 9.57 -21.85
N ALA A 72 0.45 9.88 -20.61
CA ALA A 72 -0.35 10.71 -19.71
C ALA A 72 -0.23 12.21 -20.05
N GLY A 73 0.97 12.66 -20.44
CA GLY A 73 1.25 14.08 -20.71
C GLY A 73 0.83 14.58 -22.10
N ARG A 74 0.34 13.70 -22.99
CA ARG A 74 -0.02 14.08 -24.37
C ARG A 74 -1.36 14.82 -24.51
N ASP A 75 -2.15 14.94 -23.49
CA ASP A 75 -3.42 15.64 -23.57
C ASP A 75 -3.34 17.03 -22.93
N LYS A 76 -3.73 17.97 -23.79
CA LYS A 76 -3.87 19.40 -23.55
C LYS A 76 -4.49 19.71 -22.19
N ALA A 77 -4.10 20.85 -21.63
CA ALA A 77 -4.66 21.49 -20.46
C ALA A 77 -6.11 21.09 -20.24
N VAL A 78 -6.35 20.41 -19.12
CA VAL A 78 -7.66 19.93 -18.71
C VAL A 78 -8.57 21.15 -18.65
N GLN A 79 -9.59 21.16 -19.49
CA GLN A 79 -10.67 22.11 -19.41
C GLN A 79 -11.38 21.87 -18.07
N GLU A 80 -11.13 22.75 -17.09
CA GLU A 80 -11.53 22.59 -15.67
C GLU A 80 -13.07 22.49 -15.47
N ASP A 81 -13.86 22.90 -16.44
CA ASP A 81 -15.31 23.16 -16.24
C ASP A 81 -16.22 21.93 -16.10
N GLY A 82 -15.77 20.74 -16.42
CA GLY A 82 -16.61 19.54 -16.34
C GLY A 82 -16.18 18.47 -15.31
N ILE A 83 -14.91 18.43 -14.95
CA ILE A 83 -14.33 17.35 -14.14
C ILE A 83 -14.63 17.51 -12.65
N GLY A 84 -14.86 18.75 -12.19
CA GLY A 84 -15.21 19.04 -10.79
C GLY A 84 -16.62 18.58 -10.39
N LYS A 85 -17.54 18.44 -11.34
CA LYS A 85 -18.88 17.97 -11.06
C LYS A 85 -18.89 16.47 -10.74
N GLY A 86 -19.40 16.11 -9.56
CA GLY A 86 -19.58 14.71 -9.15
C GLY A 86 -18.37 14.06 -8.50
N ILE A 87 -17.37 14.82 -8.03
CA ILE A 87 -16.20 14.31 -7.30
C ILE A 87 -16.64 13.39 -6.16
N GLY A 88 -17.50 13.85 -5.27
CA GLY A 88 -17.97 13.07 -4.12
C GLY A 88 -18.65 11.77 -4.55
N LYS A 89 -19.50 11.81 -5.58
CA LYS A 89 -20.17 10.61 -6.12
C LYS A 89 -19.14 9.61 -6.69
N ARG A 90 -18.14 10.09 -7.42
CA ARG A 90 -17.10 9.23 -8.00
C ARG A 90 -16.22 8.58 -6.94
N ILE A 91 -15.72 9.38 -5.99
CA ILE A 91 -14.95 8.85 -4.84
C ILE A 91 -15.78 7.81 -4.08
N PHE A 92 -17.05 8.10 -3.81
CA PHE A 92 -17.94 7.17 -3.10
C PHE A 92 -18.15 5.87 -3.87
N LEU A 93 -18.36 5.93 -5.20
CA LEU A 93 -18.53 4.72 -6.02
C LEU A 93 -17.26 3.86 -6.05
N ILE A 94 -16.09 4.47 -6.16
CA ILE A 94 -14.81 3.75 -6.11
C ILE A 94 -14.61 3.13 -4.72
N PHE A 95 -14.86 3.89 -3.67
CA PHE A 95 -14.77 3.45 -2.28
C PHE A 95 -15.67 2.24 -2.01
N ALA A 96 -16.95 2.35 -2.35
CA ALA A 96 -17.90 1.26 -2.18
C ALA A 96 -17.52 0.03 -3.00
N GLY A 97 -17.05 0.23 -4.24
CA GLY A 97 -16.57 -0.84 -5.10
C GLY A 97 -15.38 -1.59 -4.52
N LEU A 98 -14.40 -0.87 -3.94
CA LEU A 98 -13.25 -1.49 -3.26
C LEU A 98 -13.68 -2.27 -2.02
N LEU A 99 -14.57 -1.72 -1.19
CA LEU A 99 -15.09 -2.44 -0.02
C LEU A 99 -15.82 -3.73 -0.42
N ILE A 100 -16.66 -3.67 -1.46
CA ILE A 100 -17.37 -4.87 -1.96
C ILE A 100 -16.36 -5.90 -2.49
N ALA A 101 -15.34 -5.47 -3.24
CA ALA A 101 -14.32 -6.37 -3.77
C ALA A 101 -13.49 -7.06 -2.67
N TRP A 102 -13.22 -6.36 -1.56
CA TRP A 102 -12.41 -6.89 -0.44
C TRP A 102 -13.24 -7.60 0.63
N LEU A 103 -14.57 -7.47 0.61
CA LEU A 103 -15.44 -8.12 1.59
C LEU A 103 -15.22 -9.64 1.69
N PRO A 104 -15.05 -10.40 0.59
CA PRO A 104 -14.73 -11.82 0.68
C PRO A 104 -13.41 -12.08 1.43
N VAL A 105 -12.40 -11.23 1.25
CA VAL A 105 -11.11 -11.37 1.94
C VAL A 105 -11.26 -11.10 3.44
N LEU A 106 -12.01 -10.07 3.83
CA LEU A 106 -12.32 -9.79 5.23
C LEU A 106 -13.03 -10.98 5.89
N LEU A 107 -14.09 -11.50 5.24
CA LEU A 107 -14.90 -12.58 5.79
C LEU A 107 -14.15 -13.93 5.86
N SER A 108 -13.27 -14.20 4.89
CA SER A 108 -12.46 -15.43 4.89
C SER A 108 -11.31 -15.41 5.87
N ASN A 109 -10.90 -14.23 6.33
CA ASN A 109 -9.80 -14.05 7.29
C ASN A 109 -10.30 -13.54 8.66
N ASP A 110 -11.58 -13.73 9.00
CA ASP A 110 -12.12 -13.33 10.31
C ASP A 110 -11.31 -13.95 11.46
N PRO A 111 -10.89 -13.16 12.44
CA PRO A 111 -11.14 -11.74 12.73
C PRO A 111 -10.19 -10.75 12.05
N GLY A 112 -9.29 -11.22 11.22
CA GLY A 112 -8.26 -10.47 10.51
C GLY A 112 -6.95 -11.25 10.46
N PHE A 113 -6.01 -10.78 9.66
CA PHE A 113 -4.73 -11.44 9.53
C PHE A 113 -3.77 -10.98 10.63
N TYR A 114 -3.52 -11.85 11.61
CA TYR A 114 -2.60 -11.57 12.72
C TYR A 114 -1.17 -11.45 12.23
N ASN A 115 -0.54 -10.30 12.48
CA ASN A 115 0.87 -10.10 12.25
C ASN A 115 1.59 -9.94 13.59
N TYR A 116 2.89 -10.13 13.60
CA TYR A 116 3.76 -10.01 14.79
C TYR A 116 3.61 -8.64 15.49
N ASP A 117 3.37 -7.59 14.74
CA ASP A 117 3.26 -6.21 15.25
C ASP A 117 2.18 -6.03 16.32
N ILE A 118 1.09 -6.80 16.28
CA ILE A 118 0.00 -6.71 17.27
C ILE A 118 0.50 -7.00 18.68
N TYR A 119 1.38 -7.99 18.82
CA TYR A 119 1.92 -8.40 20.12
C TYR A 119 2.86 -7.36 20.73
N GLY A 120 3.51 -6.56 19.89
CA GLY A 120 4.38 -5.49 20.34
C GLY A 120 3.67 -4.17 20.62
N GLN A 121 2.64 -3.83 19.86
CA GLN A 121 2.02 -2.50 19.89
C GLN A 121 0.78 -2.42 20.79
N VAL A 122 -0.09 -3.41 20.73
CA VAL A 122 -1.35 -3.37 21.49
C VAL A 122 -1.14 -3.30 22.99
N PRO A 123 -0.22 -4.08 23.60
CA PRO A 123 0.04 -3.99 25.05
C PRO A 123 0.48 -2.59 25.49
N GLN A 124 1.24 -1.86 24.68
CA GLN A 124 1.72 -0.52 25.01
C GLN A 124 0.59 0.52 25.14
N VAL A 125 -0.57 0.26 24.55
CA VAL A 125 -1.76 1.13 24.65
C VAL A 125 -2.78 0.57 25.64
N MET A 126 -2.87 -0.76 25.71
CA MET A 126 -3.88 -1.43 26.51
C MET A 126 -3.54 -1.46 28.02
N TYR A 127 -2.24 -1.55 28.33
CA TYR A 127 -1.74 -1.71 29.69
C TYR A 127 -0.84 -0.55 30.08
N PRO A 128 -1.24 0.29 31.08
CA PRO A 128 -0.47 1.47 31.49
C PRO A 128 0.95 1.16 32.02
N GLU A 129 1.17 -0.06 32.49
CA GLU A 129 2.46 -0.54 32.99
C GLU A 129 3.47 -0.88 31.89
N VAL A 130 3.02 -1.04 30.64
CA VAL A 130 3.89 -1.35 29.50
C VAL A 130 4.42 -0.06 28.87
N PRO A 131 5.74 0.19 28.94
CA PRO A 131 6.31 1.41 28.39
C PRO A 131 6.26 1.42 26.86
N TYR A 132 6.08 2.62 26.29
CA TYR A 132 6.24 2.81 24.86
C TYR A 132 7.70 2.57 24.46
N ASN A 133 7.91 1.84 23.37
CA ASN A 133 9.22 1.64 22.79
C ASN A 133 9.29 2.26 21.38
N THR A 134 10.52 2.55 20.95
CA THR A 134 10.78 3.20 19.66
C THR A 134 10.92 2.22 18.48
N HIS A 135 10.72 0.93 18.72
CA HIS A 135 10.79 -0.09 17.67
C HIS A 135 9.68 0.06 16.63
N HIS A 136 8.51 0.54 17.07
CA HIS A 136 7.37 0.82 16.21
C HIS A 136 7.11 2.33 16.17
N SER A 137 6.52 2.82 15.07
CA SER A 137 6.14 4.23 14.99
C SER A 137 5.01 4.50 16.01
N LEU A 138 5.13 5.60 16.75
CA LEU A 138 4.13 5.99 17.76
C LEU A 138 2.74 6.11 17.14
N LEU A 139 2.64 6.68 15.92
CA LEU A 139 1.37 6.83 15.23
C LEU A 139 0.70 5.48 14.98
N SER A 140 1.42 4.49 14.45
CA SER A 140 0.84 3.16 14.19
C SER A 140 0.46 2.46 15.48
N THR A 141 1.28 2.60 16.53
CA THR A 141 1.00 2.03 17.85
C THR A 141 -0.28 2.61 18.45
N LEU A 142 -0.46 3.94 18.40
CA LEU A 142 -1.66 4.59 18.90
C LEU A 142 -2.90 4.24 18.10
N VAL A 143 -2.80 4.18 16.76
CA VAL A 143 -3.93 3.83 15.90
C VAL A 143 -4.33 2.37 16.09
N MET A 144 -3.40 1.43 15.92
CA MET A 144 -3.69 0.00 16.07
C MET A 144 -4.11 -0.33 17.49
N GLY A 145 -3.28 0.03 18.47
CA GLY A 145 -3.54 -0.25 19.88
C GLY A 145 -4.81 0.44 20.36
N GLY A 146 -5.07 1.69 19.93
CA GLY A 146 -6.26 2.45 20.30
C GLY A 146 -7.55 1.82 19.79
N VAL A 147 -7.60 1.46 18.51
CA VAL A 147 -8.78 0.81 17.90
C VAL A 147 -9.04 -0.55 18.51
N ILE A 148 -7.99 -1.38 18.73
CA ILE A 148 -8.14 -2.71 19.33
C ILE A 148 -8.55 -2.58 20.80
N THR A 149 -7.95 -1.67 21.58
CA THR A 149 -8.33 -1.44 22.98
C THR A 149 -9.78 -0.97 23.08
N LEU A 150 -10.20 -0.05 22.21
CA LEU A 150 -11.60 0.39 22.12
C LEU A 150 -12.53 -0.78 21.80
N GLY A 151 -12.18 -1.59 20.79
CA GLY A 151 -12.95 -2.77 20.42
C GLY A 151 -13.06 -3.77 21.57
N TYR A 152 -11.97 -4.01 22.29
CA TYR A 152 -11.99 -4.90 23.45
C TYR A 152 -12.90 -4.37 24.57
N ARG A 153 -12.89 -3.06 24.83
CA ARG A 153 -13.80 -2.44 25.82
C ARG A 153 -15.27 -2.55 25.42
N ILE A 154 -15.58 -2.50 24.12
CA ILE A 154 -16.96 -2.58 23.61
C ILE A 154 -17.47 -4.02 23.57
N PHE A 155 -16.66 -4.94 23.05
CA PHE A 155 -17.09 -6.31 22.76
C PHE A 155 -16.65 -7.36 23.78
N GLY A 156 -15.69 -7.05 24.64
CA GLY A 156 -15.18 -7.94 25.69
C GLY A 156 -14.29 -9.08 25.20
N THR A 157 -14.03 -9.19 23.88
CA THR A 157 -13.19 -10.26 23.30
C THR A 157 -12.15 -9.68 22.34
N MET A 158 -10.94 -10.28 22.34
CA MET A 158 -9.85 -9.83 21.49
C MET A 158 -10.15 -10.07 20.01
N GLU A 159 -10.81 -11.17 19.68
CA GLU A 159 -11.19 -11.50 18.30
C GLU A 159 -12.07 -10.40 17.68
N LYS A 160 -13.13 -9.98 18.39
CA LYS A 160 -14.00 -8.90 17.91
C LYS A 160 -13.29 -7.56 17.85
N ALA A 161 -12.34 -7.32 18.75
CA ALA A 161 -11.51 -6.12 18.74
C ALA A 161 -10.60 -6.07 17.52
N VAL A 162 -9.98 -7.19 17.16
CA VAL A 162 -9.17 -7.32 15.95
C VAL A 162 -10.04 -7.20 14.70
N PHE A 163 -11.22 -7.79 14.68
CA PHE A 163 -12.16 -7.63 13.57
C PHE A 163 -12.56 -6.16 13.34
N LEU A 164 -12.82 -5.42 14.44
CA LEU A 164 -13.07 -3.97 14.35
C LEU A 164 -11.89 -3.24 13.74
N HIS A 165 -10.66 -3.58 14.14
CA HIS A 165 -9.45 -3.00 13.57
C HIS A 165 -9.32 -3.32 12.07
N SER A 166 -9.58 -4.57 11.66
CA SER A 166 -9.55 -4.99 10.26
C SER A 166 -10.56 -4.21 9.42
N CYS A 167 -11.79 -4.03 9.92
CA CYS A 167 -12.80 -3.19 9.29
C CYS A 167 -12.35 -1.73 9.18
N PHE A 168 -11.83 -1.17 10.25
CA PHE A 168 -11.33 0.21 10.28
C PHE A 168 -10.21 0.42 9.25
N GLN A 169 -9.21 -0.47 9.24
CA GLN A 169 -8.08 -0.39 8.33
C GLN A 169 -8.51 -0.56 6.87
N MET A 170 -9.42 -1.50 6.58
CA MET A 170 -9.99 -1.71 5.26
C MET A 170 -10.72 -0.46 4.75
N ILE A 171 -11.49 0.21 5.60
CA ILE A 171 -12.16 1.48 5.30
C ILE A 171 -11.14 2.57 5.00
N LEU A 172 -10.08 2.68 5.80
CA LEU A 172 -9.02 3.67 5.63
C LEU A 172 -8.26 3.46 4.31
N CYS A 173 -7.93 2.21 3.98
CA CYS A 173 -7.31 1.84 2.70
C CYS A 173 -8.23 2.21 1.52
N ALA A 174 -9.49 1.81 1.57
CA ALA A 174 -10.45 2.09 0.51
C ALA A 174 -10.65 3.60 0.30
N ALA A 175 -10.74 4.39 1.38
CA ALA A 175 -10.85 5.83 1.31
C ALA A 175 -9.61 6.48 0.66
N THR A 176 -8.41 6.05 1.06
CA THR A 176 -7.16 6.56 0.53
C THR A 176 -7.01 6.23 -0.96
N PHE A 177 -7.27 4.99 -1.37
CA PHE A 177 -7.13 4.60 -2.76
C PHE A 177 -8.22 5.20 -3.65
N SER A 178 -9.44 5.37 -3.15
CA SER A 178 -10.49 6.06 -3.91
C SER A 178 -10.16 7.53 -4.15
N TYR A 179 -9.61 8.21 -3.13
CA TYR A 179 -9.12 9.58 -3.27
C TYR A 179 -7.98 9.66 -4.30
N SER A 180 -7.02 8.76 -4.22
CA SER A 180 -5.89 8.71 -5.15
C SER A 180 -6.33 8.49 -6.59
N LEU A 181 -7.22 7.53 -6.84
CA LEU A 181 -7.76 7.27 -8.18
C LEU A 181 -8.51 8.47 -8.74
N ASP A 182 -9.31 9.16 -7.91
CA ASP A 182 -9.99 10.38 -8.32
C ASP A 182 -9.00 11.53 -8.61
N PHE A 183 -7.97 11.68 -7.78
CA PHE A 183 -6.92 12.67 -7.98
C PHE A 183 -6.22 12.49 -9.33
N TRP A 184 -5.78 11.27 -9.64
CA TRP A 184 -5.15 10.96 -10.91
C TRP A 184 -6.11 11.06 -12.09
N TYR A 185 -7.37 10.65 -11.92
CA TYR A 185 -8.38 10.83 -12.94
C TYR A 185 -8.58 12.31 -13.30
N ARG A 186 -8.61 13.20 -12.32
CA ARG A 186 -8.75 14.65 -12.56
C ARG A 186 -7.53 15.22 -13.28
N ARG A 187 -6.33 14.73 -12.95
CA ARG A 187 -5.09 15.19 -13.59
C ARG A 187 -4.89 14.67 -14.99
N LEU A 188 -5.22 13.43 -15.25
CA LEU A 188 -4.94 12.75 -16.51
C LEU A 188 -6.15 12.68 -17.46
N ASN A 189 -7.35 12.92 -16.96
CA ASN A 189 -8.63 12.85 -17.67
C ASN A 189 -8.82 11.59 -18.53
N ARG A 190 -8.35 10.44 -18.03
CA ARG A 190 -8.38 9.15 -18.74
C ARG A 190 -9.22 8.14 -18.00
N LYS A 191 -10.45 7.87 -18.51
CA LYS A 191 -11.38 6.89 -17.90
C LYS A 191 -10.79 5.48 -17.84
N TRP A 192 -10.00 5.07 -18.82
CA TRP A 192 -9.39 3.75 -18.82
C TRP A 192 -8.36 3.59 -17.70
N LEU A 193 -7.58 4.65 -17.36
CA LEU A 193 -6.65 4.61 -16.23
C LEU A 193 -7.39 4.45 -14.90
N LEU A 194 -8.54 5.11 -14.76
CA LEU A 194 -9.40 4.92 -13.59
C LEU A 194 -9.85 3.45 -13.47
N GLY A 195 -10.29 2.85 -14.60
CA GLY A 195 -10.70 1.44 -14.64
C GLY A 195 -9.56 0.48 -14.31
N VAL A 196 -8.39 0.66 -14.94
CA VAL A 196 -7.20 -0.16 -14.67
C VAL A 196 -6.73 -0.02 -13.23
N GLY A 197 -6.66 1.23 -12.72
CA GLY A 197 -6.27 1.47 -11.34
C GLY A 197 -7.26 0.89 -10.33
N PHE A 198 -8.57 0.98 -10.61
CA PHE A 198 -9.60 0.33 -9.81
C PHE A 198 -9.41 -1.20 -9.79
N CYS A 199 -9.27 -1.83 -10.96
CA CYS A 199 -9.03 -3.28 -11.05
C CYS A 199 -7.76 -3.69 -10.33
N PHE A 200 -6.69 -2.91 -10.43
CA PHE A 200 -5.43 -3.15 -9.72
C PHE A 200 -5.65 -3.17 -8.21
N TYR A 201 -6.29 -2.14 -7.63
CA TYR A 201 -6.53 -2.10 -6.19
C TYR A 201 -7.58 -3.12 -5.74
N ALA A 202 -8.61 -3.37 -6.54
CA ALA A 202 -9.69 -4.27 -6.18
C ALA A 202 -9.27 -5.76 -6.19
N PHE A 203 -8.47 -6.16 -7.17
CA PHE A 203 -8.23 -7.57 -7.47
C PHE A 203 -6.80 -8.04 -7.20
N LEU A 204 -5.85 -7.15 -6.86
CA LEU A 204 -4.53 -7.59 -6.44
C LEU A 204 -4.61 -8.18 -5.01
N PRO A 205 -4.41 -9.50 -4.82
CA PRO A 205 -4.66 -10.18 -3.54
C PRO A 205 -3.84 -9.59 -2.40
N THR A 206 -2.61 -9.16 -2.68
CA THR A 206 -1.72 -8.53 -1.70
C THR A 206 -2.33 -7.30 -1.06
N ILE A 207 -2.97 -6.42 -1.87
CA ILE A 207 -3.59 -5.19 -1.36
C ILE A 207 -4.77 -5.53 -0.45
N ALA A 208 -5.63 -6.45 -0.88
CA ALA A 208 -6.77 -6.90 -0.10
C ALA A 208 -6.34 -7.55 1.23
N LEU A 209 -5.32 -8.41 1.22
CA LEU A 209 -4.78 -9.04 2.42
C LEU A 209 -4.15 -8.02 3.38
N PHE A 210 -3.35 -7.08 2.87
CA PHE A 210 -2.77 -6.04 3.72
C PHE A 210 -3.83 -5.11 4.31
N SER A 211 -4.97 -4.89 3.64
CA SER A 211 -6.05 -4.06 4.17
C SER A 211 -6.69 -4.63 5.45
N VAL A 212 -6.57 -5.94 5.70
CA VAL A 212 -7.10 -6.63 6.90
C VAL A 212 -6.01 -7.18 7.81
N SER A 213 -4.75 -6.86 7.56
CA SER A 213 -3.59 -7.34 8.34
C SER A 213 -3.25 -6.38 9.48
N THR A 214 -2.93 -6.93 10.66
CA THR A 214 -2.52 -6.15 11.84
C THR A 214 -1.04 -5.76 11.76
N THR A 215 -0.68 -4.96 10.73
CA THR A 215 0.69 -4.48 10.54
C THR A 215 0.79 -2.95 10.65
N LYS A 216 1.87 -2.50 11.25
CA LYS A 216 2.20 -1.07 11.42
C LYS A 216 2.37 -0.34 10.08
N ASP A 217 2.81 -1.07 9.05
CA ASP A 217 3.27 -0.48 7.80
C ASP A 217 2.11 0.09 6.97
N VAL A 218 0.89 -0.44 7.12
CA VAL A 218 -0.27 0.03 6.37
C VAL A 218 -0.59 1.48 6.70
N VAL A 219 -0.74 1.83 7.97
CA VAL A 219 -1.09 3.21 8.38
C VAL A 219 -0.03 4.21 7.95
N CYS A 220 1.26 3.87 8.15
CA CYS A 220 2.37 4.72 7.73
C CYS A 220 2.42 4.88 6.21
N SER A 221 2.23 3.79 5.46
CA SER A 221 2.21 3.81 4.01
C SER A 221 1.06 4.65 3.45
N LEU A 222 -0.13 4.55 4.03
CA LEU A 222 -1.28 5.37 3.63
C LEU A 222 -1.04 6.86 3.91
N ALA A 223 -0.44 7.20 5.05
CA ALA A 223 -0.09 8.60 5.37
C ALA A 223 0.91 9.17 4.36
N LEU A 224 1.98 8.43 4.04
CA LEU A 224 2.95 8.80 3.01
C LEU A 224 2.28 8.90 1.63
N PHE A 225 1.42 7.96 1.30
CA PHE A 225 0.72 7.94 0.02
C PHE A 225 -0.18 9.17 -0.16
N ILE A 226 -0.89 9.61 0.90
CA ILE A 226 -1.67 10.85 0.89
C ILE A 226 -0.75 12.07 0.73
N ALA A 227 0.39 12.10 1.45
CA ALA A 227 1.34 13.20 1.36
C ALA A 227 1.88 13.43 -0.06
N PHE A 228 1.99 12.39 -0.87
CA PHE A 228 2.36 12.51 -2.29
C PHE A 228 1.27 13.16 -3.18
N HIS A 229 0.06 13.32 -2.67
CA HIS A 229 -1.06 13.92 -3.41
C HIS A 229 -1.34 15.37 -3.00
N LEU A 230 -0.65 15.86 -1.95
CA LEU A 230 -0.74 17.24 -1.47
C LEU A 230 0.28 18.13 -2.16
#